data_5df05ec24614b1abb274cdb0c4adf9e9
#
_entry.id   5df05ec24614b1abb274cdb0c4adf9e9
#
_cell.length_a   1.000
_cell.length_b   1.000
_cell.length_c   1.000
_cell.angle_alpha   90.00
_cell.angle_beta   90.00
_cell.angle_gamma   90.00
#
_symmetry.space_group_name_H-M   'P 1'
#
loop_
_entity.id
_entity.type
_entity.pdbx_description
1 polymer ?
#
loop_
_entity_poly.entity_id
_entity_poly.type
_entity_poly.pdbx_seq_one_letter_code
_entity_poly.pdbx_strand_id
1 'polypeptide(L)'
;MAPAIDQVAAFELPPYKSADNTELSARIAEVRKQLGSKLLILGHHYQQDEVIAHSDLRGDSYQLSQMAASSSDCRYIVFCGVHFMAETADILANRPEKLTERDGEQVNVVLPDMAAGCSMADMAAIEQVEAAWEDMGEVIDTSRVIPVTYINSAASLKSFCGRHGGIVCTSSNAAAVLEWAFERGDRVLFFPDQHLGRNTSLKMGITNEQMPVWDPYADELGGNTTAAIDNSRVILWKGHCSVHQMFRAEHVDQFREKYPDIKILVHPECPQEVNDLADVSGSTGKIIETVRSAEAGTRWAIGTELHLVNRLKAEHPEQEIHF
;
A
#
# COMPACT_ATOMS: atom_id res chain seq x y z
N MET A 1 5.70 6.58 -29.06
CA MET A 1 6.65 5.48 -28.89
C MET A 1 7.43 5.80 -27.61
N ALA A 2 7.10 5.13 -26.51
CA ALA A 2 7.92 5.22 -25.31
C ALA A 2 9.30 4.60 -25.60
N PRO A 3 10.41 5.18 -25.12
CA PRO A 3 11.72 4.56 -25.26
C PRO A 3 11.72 3.23 -24.52
N ALA A 4 12.27 2.21 -25.17
CA ALA A 4 12.43 0.89 -24.57
C ALA A 4 13.24 0.98 -23.27
N ILE A 5 12.81 0.27 -22.25
CA ILE A 5 13.39 0.20 -20.90
C ILE A 5 14.86 -0.31 -20.93
N ASP A 6 15.32 -0.83 -22.05
CA ASP A 6 16.68 -1.39 -22.22
C ASP A 6 17.83 -0.36 -22.33
N GLN A 7 17.57 0.94 -22.14
CA GLN A 7 18.60 1.98 -22.23
C GLN A 7 18.78 2.83 -20.96
N VAL A 8 18.26 2.41 -19.83
CA VAL A 8 18.73 2.95 -18.56
C VAL A 8 20.11 2.31 -18.33
N ALA A 9 21.17 3.04 -18.68
CA ALA A 9 22.53 2.61 -18.35
C ALA A 9 22.55 2.23 -16.88
N ALA A 10 22.94 0.99 -16.59
CA ALA A 10 23.12 0.53 -15.23
C ALA A 10 24.02 1.54 -14.52
N PHE A 11 23.45 2.32 -13.59
CA PHE A 11 24.21 3.28 -12.84
C PHE A 11 25.19 2.46 -12.00
N GLU A 12 26.45 2.44 -12.41
CA GLU A 12 27.49 1.82 -11.61
C GLU A 12 27.54 2.56 -10.27
N LEU A 13 27.29 1.83 -9.18
CA LEU A 13 27.37 2.34 -7.81
C LEU A 13 28.77 2.12 -7.16
N PRO A 14 29.91 2.11 -7.87
CA PRO A 14 31.18 1.70 -7.32
C PRO A 14 31.63 2.52 -6.10
N PRO A 15 31.45 3.85 -6.05
CA PRO A 15 31.99 4.62 -4.91
C PRO A 15 31.16 4.53 -3.65
N TYR A 16 29.90 4.04 -3.71
CA TYR A 16 29.00 4.00 -2.55
C TYR A 16 28.95 2.62 -1.88
N LYS A 17 29.29 1.55 -2.61
CA LYS A 17 29.26 0.17 -2.07
C LYS A 17 30.24 -0.09 -0.93
N SER A 18 31.31 0.69 -0.83
CA SER A 18 32.31 0.57 0.22
C SER A 18 32.20 1.64 1.32
N ALA A 19 31.30 2.61 1.16
CA ALA A 19 31.07 3.66 2.16
C ALA A 19 30.24 3.11 3.32
N ASP A 20 30.59 3.46 4.55
CA ASP A 20 29.79 3.13 5.71
C ASP A 20 28.61 4.11 5.88
N ASN A 21 27.69 3.77 6.77
CA ASN A 21 26.49 4.59 7.01
C ASN A 21 26.83 6.00 7.52
N THR A 22 27.94 6.19 8.21
CA THR A 22 28.38 7.50 8.71
C THR A 22 28.82 8.39 7.57
N GLU A 23 29.64 7.85 6.65
CA GLU A 23 30.08 8.57 5.45
C GLU A 23 28.91 8.91 4.56
N LEU A 24 28.00 7.94 4.30
CA LEU A 24 26.81 8.15 3.50
C LEU A 24 25.90 9.24 4.10
N SER A 25 25.67 9.20 5.41
CA SER A 25 24.87 10.20 6.12
C SER A 25 25.48 11.61 6.03
N ALA A 26 26.80 11.73 6.14
CA ALA A 26 27.48 13.01 5.99
C ALA A 26 27.34 13.59 4.57
N ARG A 27 27.43 12.73 3.54
CA ARG A 27 27.24 13.13 2.14
C ARG A 27 25.81 13.56 1.85
N ILE A 28 24.81 12.82 2.37
CA ILE A 28 23.39 13.19 2.25
C ILE A 28 23.16 14.56 2.92
N ALA A 29 23.69 14.77 4.12
CA ALA A 29 23.57 16.05 4.84
C ALA A 29 24.17 17.24 4.05
N GLU A 30 25.30 17.04 3.39
CA GLU A 30 25.94 18.06 2.56
C GLU A 30 25.07 18.42 1.32
N VAL A 31 24.54 17.42 0.61
CA VAL A 31 23.62 17.63 -0.52
C VAL A 31 22.34 18.32 -0.07
N ARG A 32 21.77 17.93 1.06
CA ARG A 32 20.60 18.61 1.66
C ARG A 32 20.87 20.09 1.92
N LYS A 33 22.05 20.41 2.46
CA LYS A 33 22.45 21.79 2.72
C LYS A 33 22.57 22.61 1.42
N GLN A 34 23.12 21.99 0.37
CA GLN A 34 23.29 22.65 -0.95
C GLN A 34 21.94 22.91 -1.63
N LEU A 35 21.01 21.95 -1.59
CA LEU A 35 19.71 22.06 -2.26
C LEU A 35 18.67 22.85 -1.43
N GLY A 36 18.80 22.84 -0.10
CA GLY A 36 17.89 23.58 0.80
C GLY A 36 16.43 23.22 0.57
N SER A 37 15.55 24.20 0.48
CA SER A 37 14.09 24.01 0.27
C SER A 37 13.73 23.38 -1.08
N LYS A 38 14.68 23.28 -2.02
CA LYS A 38 14.44 22.62 -3.30
C LYS A 38 14.39 21.10 -3.22
N LEU A 39 14.84 20.51 -2.11
CA LEU A 39 14.83 19.07 -1.87
C LEU A 39 13.83 18.71 -0.77
N LEU A 40 12.98 17.72 -1.05
CA LEU A 40 12.10 17.06 -0.08
C LEU A 40 12.42 15.58 -0.06
N ILE A 41 12.70 15.01 1.11
CA ILE A 41 12.92 13.57 1.30
C ILE A 41 11.72 13.00 2.04
N LEU A 42 11.01 12.08 1.39
CA LEU A 42 9.85 11.38 1.92
C LEU A 42 10.23 9.97 2.35
N GLY A 43 9.91 9.57 3.58
CA GLY A 43 10.20 8.26 4.12
C GLY A 43 8.95 7.48 4.48
N HIS A 44 8.73 6.34 3.81
CA HIS A 44 7.64 5.45 4.17
C HIS A 44 7.92 4.77 5.52
N HIS A 45 6.89 4.54 6.32
CA HIS A 45 7.00 3.94 7.65
C HIS A 45 7.74 2.58 7.69
N TYR A 46 7.77 1.84 6.58
CA TYR A 46 8.41 0.52 6.49
C TYR A 46 9.90 0.57 6.14
N GLN A 47 10.47 1.76 5.94
CA GLN A 47 11.91 1.89 5.71
C GLN A 47 12.71 1.68 7.00
N GLN A 48 13.96 1.22 6.83
CA GLN A 48 14.93 1.09 7.91
C GLN A 48 15.19 2.44 8.58
N ASP A 49 15.58 2.43 9.86
CA ASP A 49 15.76 3.65 10.64
C ASP A 49 16.88 4.53 10.09
N GLU A 50 17.94 3.94 9.53
CA GLU A 50 19.03 4.65 8.88
C GLU A 50 18.55 5.45 7.67
N VAL A 51 17.56 4.96 6.93
CA VAL A 51 16.94 5.69 5.80
C VAL A 51 15.97 6.74 6.33
N ILE A 52 15.11 6.37 7.28
CA ILE A 52 14.12 7.27 7.89
C ILE A 52 14.76 8.48 8.57
N ALA A 53 15.96 8.33 9.13
CA ALA A 53 16.70 9.43 9.75
C ALA A 53 16.97 10.61 8.79
N HIS A 54 16.97 10.37 7.47
CA HIS A 54 17.16 11.39 6.46
C HIS A 54 15.87 12.01 5.94
N SER A 55 14.68 11.47 6.28
CA SER A 55 13.42 12.00 5.76
C SER A 55 12.99 13.28 6.44
N ASP A 56 12.45 14.20 5.63
CA ASP A 56 11.80 15.42 6.11
C ASP A 56 10.39 15.11 6.64
N LEU A 57 9.70 14.19 5.97
CA LEU A 57 8.34 13.77 6.31
C LEU A 57 8.26 12.24 6.32
N ARG A 58 7.47 11.71 7.27
CA ARG A 58 7.18 10.29 7.40
C ARG A 58 5.68 10.05 7.28
N GLY A 59 5.28 8.97 6.63
CA GLY A 59 3.87 8.69 6.43
C GLY A 59 3.61 7.35 5.75
N ASP A 60 2.33 7.08 5.50
CA ASP A 60 1.92 6.02 4.59
C ASP A 60 2.02 6.46 3.12
N SER A 61 1.77 5.52 2.21
CA SER A 61 1.97 5.71 0.77
C SER A 61 1.18 6.91 0.22
N TYR A 62 -0.10 7.03 0.57
CA TYR A 62 -0.96 8.09 0.02
C TYR A 62 -0.71 9.43 0.70
N GLN A 63 -0.54 9.43 2.02
CA GLN A 63 -0.23 10.63 2.78
C GLN A 63 1.05 11.29 2.28
N LEU A 64 2.12 10.52 2.06
CA LEU A 64 3.38 11.03 1.52
C LEU A 64 3.21 11.60 0.10
N SER A 65 2.41 10.94 -0.75
CA SER A 65 2.15 11.43 -2.11
C SER A 65 1.34 12.74 -2.11
N GLN A 66 0.40 12.91 -1.16
CA GLN A 66 -0.31 14.17 -0.95
C GLN A 66 0.63 15.28 -0.43
N MET A 67 1.54 14.96 0.49
CA MET A 67 2.55 15.88 0.99
C MET A 67 3.49 16.33 -0.13
N ALA A 68 3.91 15.41 -1.02
CA ALA A 68 4.67 15.71 -2.23
C ALA A 68 3.95 16.76 -3.10
N ALA A 69 2.65 16.55 -3.35
CA ALA A 69 1.83 17.46 -4.16
C ALA A 69 1.60 18.83 -3.52
N SER A 70 1.73 18.91 -2.19
CA SER A 70 1.52 20.16 -1.43
C SER A 70 2.76 21.04 -1.34
N SER A 71 3.94 20.55 -1.72
CA SER A 71 5.21 21.28 -1.63
C SER A 71 5.38 22.18 -2.84
N SER A 72 5.27 23.52 -2.62
CA SER A 72 5.30 24.53 -3.69
C SER A 72 6.71 24.82 -4.20
N ASP A 73 7.73 24.82 -3.33
CA ASP A 73 9.09 25.29 -3.65
C ASP A 73 10.05 24.16 -4.01
N CYS A 74 9.57 22.93 -3.91
CA CYS A 74 10.35 21.73 -4.13
C CYS A 74 10.62 21.51 -5.63
N ARG A 75 11.87 21.16 -5.97
CA ARG A 75 12.32 20.77 -7.33
C ARG A 75 12.60 19.29 -7.41
N TYR A 76 12.99 18.70 -6.30
CA TYR A 76 13.39 17.30 -6.19
C TYR A 76 12.67 16.68 -5.00
N ILE A 77 11.99 15.58 -5.25
CA ILE A 77 11.42 14.72 -4.22
C ILE A 77 12.17 13.39 -4.27
N VAL A 78 12.88 13.06 -3.21
CA VAL A 78 13.43 11.71 -3.04
C VAL A 78 12.42 10.90 -2.25
N PHE A 79 11.87 9.87 -2.88
CA PHE A 79 10.87 9.01 -2.25
C PHE A 79 11.53 7.74 -1.73
N CYS A 80 11.81 7.67 -0.44
CA CYS A 80 12.30 6.46 0.23
C CYS A 80 11.13 5.51 0.49
N GLY A 81 10.83 4.67 -0.49
CA GLY A 81 9.71 3.76 -0.55
C GLY A 81 9.88 2.79 -1.71
N VAL A 82 8.77 2.41 -2.35
CA VAL A 82 8.74 1.51 -3.50
C VAL A 82 8.11 2.19 -4.72
N HIS A 83 8.26 1.56 -5.89
CA HIS A 83 7.96 2.14 -7.20
C HIS A 83 6.58 2.81 -7.28
N PHE A 84 5.50 2.11 -6.94
CA PHE A 84 4.14 2.65 -7.06
C PHE A 84 3.89 3.90 -6.19
N MET A 85 4.65 4.07 -5.09
CA MET A 85 4.57 5.25 -4.22
C MET A 85 5.19 6.46 -4.89
N ALA A 86 6.41 6.30 -5.46
CA ALA A 86 7.09 7.34 -6.21
C ALA A 86 6.29 7.75 -7.45
N GLU A 87 5.73 6.77 -8.17
CA GLU A 87 4.85 6.98 -9.32
C GLU A 87 3.59 7.80 -8.93
N THR A 88 2.95 7.45 -7.81
CA THR A 88 1.80 8.20 -7.30
C THR A 88 2.19 9.63 -6.90
N ALA A 89 3.34 9.79 -6.26
CA ALA A 89 3.86 11.11 -5.90
C ALA A 89 4.13 11.98 -7.13
N ASP A 90 4.72 11.40 -8.19
CA ASP A 90 4.98 12.07 -9.45
C ASP A 90 3.70 12.54 -10.13
N ILE A 91 2.69 11.64 -10.24
CA ILE A 91 1.38 11.97 -10.81
C ILE A 91 0.71 13.13 -10.04
N LEU A 92 0.70 13.08 -8.71
CA LEU A 92 0.03 14.10 -7.90
C LEU A 92 0.81 15.42 -7.86
N ALA A 93 2.14 15.37 -7.81
CA ALA A 93 2.98 16.56 -7.79
C ALA A 93 3.01 17.29 -9.14
N ASN A 94 2.86 16.58 -10.25
CA ASN A 94 2.93 17.14 -11.61
C ASN A 94 1.58 17.17 -12.34
N ARG A 95 0.45 17.07 -11.63
CA ARG A 95 -0.87 17.22 -12.22
C ARG A 95 -1.05 18.63 -12.82
N PRO A 96 -1.93 18.82 -13.82
CA PRO A 96 -2.07 20.09 -14.57
C PRO A 96 -2.22 21.34 -13.70
N GLU A 97 -2.98 21.27 -12.60
CA GLU A 97 -3.18 22.39 -11.67
C GLU A 97 -1.85 22.78 -11.01
N LYS A 98 -1.05 21.78 -10.59
CA LYS A 98 0.24 21.99 -9.94
C LYS A 98 1.31 22.52 -10.90
N LEU A 99 1.28 22.07 -12.15
CA LEU A 99 2.13 22.66 -13.21
C LEU A 99 1.77 24.11 -13.47
N THR A 100 0.48 24.45 -13.50
CA THR A 100 0.04 25.82 -13.65
C THR A 100 0.50 26.71 -12.49
N GLU A 101 0.40 26.24 -11.24
CA GLU A 101 0.89 26.95 -10.05
C GLU A 101 2.41 27.22 -10.08
N ARG A 102 3.15 26.44 -10.85
CA ARG A 102 4.62 26.53 -10.98
C ARG A 102 5.12 27.00 -12.36
N ASP A 103 4.29 27.71 -13.10
CA ASP A 103 4.65 28.23 -14.44
C ASP A 103 5.14 27.14 -15.43
N GLY A 104 4.60 25.94 -15.32
CA GLY A 104 4.94 24.77 -16.14
C GLY A 104 6.17 23.97 -15.66
N GLU A 105 6.78 24.35 -14.54
CA GLU A 105 7.94 23.64 -14.01
C GLU A 105 7.54 22.33 -13.31
N GLN A 106 8.18 21.24 -13.74
CA GLN A 106 7.98 19.91 -13.15
C GLN A 106 8.85 19.72 -11.90
N VAL A 107 8.33 18.94 -10.95
CA VAL A 107 9.09 18.37 -9.83
C VAL A 107 9.65 17.03 -10.27
N ASN A 108 10.93 16.80 -10.02
CA ASN A 108 11.57 15.51 -10.30
C ASN A 108 11.38 14.58 -9.10
N VAL A 109 10.59 13.54 -9.25
CA VAL A 109 10.45 12.49 -8.24
C VAL A 109 11.48 11.40 -8.48
N VAL A 110 12.32 11.16 -7.51
CA VAL A 110 13.45 10.22 -7.57
C VAL A 110 13.18 9.05 -6.63
N LEU A 111 13.15 7.85 -7.18
CA LEU A 111 13.21 6.61 -6.42
C LEU A 111 14.68 6.17 -6.34
N PRO A 112 15.28 6.04 -5.13
CA PRO A 112 16.71 5.73 -5.00
C PRO A 112 17.12 4.39 -5.61
N ASP A 113 16.22 3.42 -5.62
CA ASP A 113 16.41 2.12 -6.26
C ASP A 113 15.16 1.76 -7.08
N MET A 114 15.31 1.72 -8.40
CA MET A 114 14.21 1.35 -9.31
C MET A 114 13.77 -0.12 -9.17
N ALA A 115 14.60 -0.98 -8.57
CA ALA A 115 14.23 -2.36 -8.25
C ALA A 115 13.45 -2.48 -6.93
N ALA A 116 13.30 -1.39 -6.17
CA ALA A 116 12.47 -1.36 -4.97
C ALA A 116 10.99 -1.50 -5.36
N GLY A 117 10.49 -2.73 -5.40
CA GLY A 117 9.13 -3.10 -5.78
C GLY A 117 8.27 -3.50 -4.58
N CYS A 118 7.00 -3.77 -4.88
CA CYS A 118 6.04 -4.36 -3.95
C CYS A 118 5.43 -5.58 -4.61
N SER A 119 5.71 -6.78 -4.08
CA SER A 119 5.23 -8.04 -4.67
C SER A 119 3.72 -8.08 -4.83
N MET A 120 2.96 -7.46 -3.94
CA MET A 120 1.51 -7.36 -4.05
C MET A 120 1.08 -6.48 -5.23
N ALA A 121 1.75 -5.33 -5.45
CA ALA A 121 1.45 -4.47 -6.57
C ALA A 121 1.69 -5.18 -7.92
N ASP A 122 2.65 -6.10 -7.96
CA ASP A 122 3.02 -6.88 -9.15
C ASP A 122 2.10 -8.11 -9.36
N MET A 123 1.22 -8.43 -8.41
CA MET A 123 0.24 -9.55 -8.54
C MET A 123 -0.97 -9.20 -9.39
N ALA A 124 -1.11 -7.96 -9.85
CA ALA A 124 -2.15 -7.55 -10.80
C ALA A 124 -1.49 -6.74 -11.93
N ALA A 125 -1.38 -7.32 -13.11
CA ALA A 125 -0.98 -6.62 -14.31
C ALA A 125 -2.22 -6.03 -15.03
N ILE A 126 -2.02 -4.92 -15.75
CA ILE A 126 -3.14 -4.26 -16.44
C ILE A 126 -3.80 -5.19 -17.46
N GLU A 127 -3.01 -5.95 -18.21
CA GLU A 127 -3.49 -6.88 -19.22
C GLU A 127 -4.37 -8.00 -18.61
N GLN A 128 -4.00 -8.47 -17.41
CA GLN A 128 -4.78 -9.46 -16.68
C GLN A 128 -6.12 -8.90 -16.18
N VAL A 129 -6.11 -7.64 -15.71
CA VAL A 129 -7.33 -6.98 -15.22
C VAL A 129 -8.27 -6.63 -16.37
N GLU A 130 -7.73 -6.19 -17.52
CA GLU A 130 -8.52 -5.93 -18.75
C GLU A 130 -9.14 -7.25 -19.28
N ALA A 131 -8.39 -8.35 -19.34
CA ALA A 131 -8.91 -9.66 -19.71
C ALA A 131 -10.03 -10.13 -18.75
N ALA A 132 -9.79 -10.02 -17.44
CA ALA A 132 -10.80 -10.36 -16.44
C ALA A 132 -12.07 -9.51 -16.57
N TRP A 133 -11.93 -8.24 -16.95
CA TRP A 133 -13.06 -7.35 -17.20
C TRP A 133 -13.89 -7.77 -18.41
N GLU A 134 -13.22 -8.19 -19.48
CA GLU A 134 -13.88 -8.73 -20.70
C GLU A 134 -14.61 -10.04 -20.35
N ASP A 135 -13.95 -11.01 -19.71
CA ASP A 135 -14.55 -12.28 -19.29
C ASP A 135 -15.78 -12.08 -18.40
N MET A 136 -15.69 -11.16 -17.41
CA MET A 136 -16.85 -10.81 -16.58
C MET A 136 -18.01 -10.26 -17.42
N GLY A 137 -17.73 -9.50 -18.47
CA GLY A 137 -18.71 -8.91 -19.36
C GLY A 137 -19.56 -9.93 -20.14
N GLU A 138 -19.09 -11.17 -20.26
CA GLU A 138 -19.86 -12.28 -20.85
C GLU A 138 -20.94 -12.83 -19.90
N VAL A 139 -20.81 -12.56 -18.60
CA VAL A 139 -21.67 -13.13 -17.54
C VAL A 139 -22.52 -12.08 -16.85
N ILE A 140 -21.98 -10.90 -16.59
CA ILE A 140 -22.63 -9.82 -15.86
C ILE A 140 -22.51 -8.48 -16.60
N ASP A 141 -23.41 -7.55 -16.30
CA ASP A 141 -23.32 -6.17 -16.80
C ASP A 141 -22.18 -5.42 -16.10
N THR A 142 -21.03 -5.29 -16.78
CA THR A 142 -19.87 -4.59 -16.26
C THR A 142 -20.08 -3.10 -16.04
N SER A 143 -21.10 -2.48 -16.65
CA SER A 143 -21.45 -1.08 -16.36
C SER A 143 -21.94 -0.87 -14.93
N ARG A 144 -22.30 -1.96 -14.25
CA ARG A 144 -22.71 -2.00 -12.84
C ARG A 144 -21.63 -2.52 -11.89
N VAL A 145 -20.43 -2.79 -12.41
CA VAL A 145 -19.25 -3.19 -11.63
C VAL A 145 -18.34 -1.98 -11.43
N ILE A 146 -18.01 -1.66 -10.20
CA ILE A 146 -17.10 -0.57 -9.87
C ILE A 146 -15.71 -1.15 -9.56
N PRO A 147 -14.69 -0.88 -10.39
CA PRO A 147 -13.33 -1.31 -10.09
C PRO A 147 -12.73 -0.44 -9.00
N VAL A 148 -12.22 -1.07 -7.95
CA VAL A 148 -11.55 -0.45 -6.82
C VAL A 148 -10.13 -0.99 -6.74
N THR A 149 -9.14 -0.12 -6.92
CA THR A 149 -7.75 -0.53 -6.71
C THR A 149 -7.20 -0.01 -5.40
N TYR A 150 -6.49 -0.87 -4.69
CA TYR A 150 -5.68 -0.45 -3.57
C TYR A 150 -4.52 0.43 -4.07
N ILE A 151 -4.11 1.42 -3.28
CA ILE A 151 -3.02 2.35 -3.63
C ILE A 151 -1.72 1.61 -4.01
N ASN A 152 -1.50 0.41 -3.43
CA ASN A 152 -0.40 -0.48 -3.74
C ASN A 152 -0.64 -1.20 -5.09
N SER A 153 -0.59 -0.45 -6.16
CA SER A 153 -0.81 -0.88 -7.54
C SER A 153 -0.12 0.07 -8.51
N ALA A 154 0.16 -0.38 -9.73
CA ALA A 154 0.71 0.46 -10.79
C ALA A 154 -0.27 1.57 -11.23
N ALA A 155 0.27 2.67 -11.79
CA ALA A 155 -0.55 3.77 -12.32
C ALA A 155 -1.49 3.33 -13.43
N SER A 156 -1.11 2.33 -14.23
CA SER A 156 -1.97 1.74 -15.26
C SER A 156 -3.29 1.20 -14.69
N LEU A 157 -3.25 0.54 -13.53
CA LEU A 157 -4.42 0.03 -12.82
C LEU A 157 -5.27 1.16 -12.22
N LYS A 158 -4.65 2.21 -11.70
CA LYS A 158 -5.35 3.41 -11.24
C LYS A 158 -6.05 4.11 -12.41
N SER A 159 -5.39 4.18 -13.56
CA SER A 159 -5.97 4.71 -14.80
C SER A 159 -7.14 3.85 -15.29
N PHE A 160 -7.03 2.51 -15.22
CA PHE A 160 -8.13 1.59 -15.52
C PHE A 160 -9.35 1.91 -14.64
N CYS A 161 -9.17 2.02 -13.33
CA CYS A 161 -10.27 2.42 -12.44
C CYS A 161 -10.91 3.74 -12.88
N GLY A 162 -10.10 4.75 -13.15
CA GLY A 162 -10.61 6.06 -13.59
C GLY A 162 -11.43 5.98 -14.89
N ARG A 163 -10.99 5.18 -15.88
CA ARG A 163 -11.71 4.99 -17.15
C ARG A 163 -13.05 4.25 -17.00
N HIS A 164 -13.15 3.38 -15.99
CA HIS A 164 -14.34 2.57 -15.72
C HIS A 164 -15.20 3.09 -14.56
N GLY A 165 -15.06 4.37 -14.18
CA GLY A 165 -15.87 4.98 -13.12
C GLY A 165 -15.54 4.48 -11.72
N GLY A 166 -14.35 3.87 -11.56
CA GLY A 166 -13.85 3.34 -10.30
C GLY A 166 -13.00 4.33 -9.52
N ILE A 167 -12.32 3.84 -8.48
CA ILE A 167 -11.60 4.67 -7.51
C ILE A 167 -10.40 3.93 -6.93
N VAL A 168 -9.46 4.71 -6.34
CA VAL A 168 -8.33 4.19 -5.55
C VAL A 168 -8.68 4.22 -4.07
N CYS A 169 -8.38 3.16 -3.33
CA CYS A 169 -8.51 3.11 -1.87
C CYS A 169 -7.15 2.98 -1.17
N THR A 170 -7.17 3.21 0.12
CA THR A 170 -6.09 2.90 1.08
C THR A 170 -6.63 1.99 2.17
N SER A 171 -5.76 1.39 2.97
CA SER A 171 -6.22 0.58 4.13
C SER A 171 -7.00 1.40 5.17
N SER A 172 -6.83 2.72 5.19
CA SER A 172 -7.55 3.59 6.12
C SER A 172 -8.96 3.99 5.66
N ASN A 173 -9.24 3.97 4.34
CA ASN A 173 -10.52 4.42 3.79
C ASN A 173 -11.26 3.36 2.98
N ALA A 174 -10.79 2.11 2.97
CA ALA A 174 -11.37 1.03 2.15
C ALA A 174 -12.89 0.85 2.39
N ALA A 175 -13.35 0.95 3.64
CA ALA A 175 -14.79 0.86 3.95
C ALA A 175 -15.59 1.98 3.29
N ALA A 176 -15.19 3.23 3.46
CA ALA A 176 -15.86 4.38 2.84
C ALA A 176 -15.82 4.32 1.30
N VAL A 177 -14.73 3.78 0.73
CA VAL A 177 -14.62 3.58 -0.72
C VAL A 177 -15.56 2.49 -1.20
N LEU A 178 -15.71 1.38 -0.47
CA LEU A 178 -16.69 0.34 -0.81
C LEU A 178 -18.13 0.86 -0.69
N GLU A 179 -18.46 1.62 0.34
CA GLU A 179 -19.76 2.30 0.45
C GLU A 179 -20.02 3.19 -0.76
N TRP A 180 -19.05 4.04 -1.11
CA TRP A 180 -19.12 4.91 -2.29
C TRP A 180 -19.32 4.11 -3.59
N ALA A 181 -18.66 2.97 -3.74
CA ALA A 181 -18.79 2.11 -4.90
C ALA A 181 -20.19 1.47 -4.99
N PHE A 182 -20.75 1.00 -3.88
CA PHE A 182 -22.09 0.43 -3.84
C PHE A 182 -23.22 1.43 -4.04
N GLU A 183 -22.99 2.71 -3.85
CA GLU A 183 -23.94 3.76 -4.26
C GLU A 183 -24.02 3.91 -5.78
N ARG A 184 -23.01 3.41 -6.53
CA ARG A 184 -22.83 3.63 -7.98
C ARG A 184 -22.95 2.36 -8.81
N GLY A 185 -22.72 1.22 -8.22
CA GLY A 185 -22.80 -0.08 -8.86
C GLY A 185 -23.36 -1.16 -7.95
N ASP A 186 -23.61 -2.31 -8.51
CA ASP A 186 -24.14 -3.46 -7.76
C ASP A 186 -23.03 -4.34 -7.21
N ARG A 187 -21.84 -4.27 -7.84
CA ARG A 187 -20.68 -5.11 -7.54
C ARG A 187 -19.41 -4.28 -7.54
N VAL A 188 -18.40 -4.81 -6.88
CA VAL A 188 -17.03 -4.25 -6.86
C VAL A 188 -16.05 -5.30 -7.37
N LEU A 189 -15.15 -4.92 -8.26
CA LEU A 189 -13.92 -5.65 -8.54
C LEU A 189 -12.80 -5.02 -7.71
N PHE A 190 -12.30 -5.73 -6.70
CA PHE A 190 -11.30 -5.22 -5.75
C PHE A 190 -9.94 -5.88 -5.98
N PHE A 191 -8.93 -5.10 -6.29
CA PHE A 191 -7.56 -5.57 -6.56
C PHE A 191 -6.51 -4.61 -6.00
N PRO A 192 -5.23 -5.05 -5.82
CA PRO A 192 -4.75 -6.42 -5.98
C PRO A 192 -4.91 -7.29 -4.73
N ASP A 193 -5.18 -6.73 -3.53
CA ASP A 193 -5.15 -7.45 -2.24
C ASP A 193 -6.51 -8.05 -1.88
N GLN A 194 -6.59 -9.39 -1.85
CA GLN A 194 -7.82 -10.09 -1.47
C GLN A 194 -8.17 -9.92 0.00
N HIS A 195 -7.17 -9.82 0.89
CA HIS A 195 -7.41 -9.79 2.33
C HIS A 195 -7.96 -8.45 2.79
N LEU A 196 -7.38 -7.34 2.31
CA LEU A 196 -7.93 -6.00 2.59
C LEU A 196 -9.38 -5.90 2.11
N GLY A 197 -9.65 -6.34 0.87
CA GLY A 197 -11.02 -6.35 0.32
C GLY A 197 -11.97 -7.21 1.15
N ARG A 198 -11.58 -8.45 1.47
CA ARG A 198 -12.35 -9.40 2.26
C ARG A 198 -12.65 -8.88 3.66
N ASN A 199 -11.60 -8.54 4.42
CA ASN A 199 -11.73 -8.14 5.81
C ASN A 199 -12.55 -6.85 5.98
N THR A 200 -12.44 -5.93 4.99
CA THR A 200 -13.28 -4.74 4.96
C THR A 200 -14.74 -5.09 4.67
N SER A 201 -14.99 -5.93 3.67
CA SER A 201 -16.34 -6.32 3.24
C SER A 201 -17.08 -7.14 4.31
N LEU A 202 -16.36 -8.02 5.03
CA LEU A 202 -16.94 -8.77 6.16
C LEU A 202 -17.46 -7.84 7.26
N LYS A 203 -16.70 -6.78 7.60
CA LYS A 203 -17.13 -5.75 8.55
C LYS A 203 -18.37 -4.97 8.10
N MET A 204 -18.62 -4.94 6.78
CA MET A 204 -19.84 -4.35 6.18
C MET A 204 -21.00 -5.34 6.06
N GLY A 205 -20.84 -6.59 6.53
CA GLY A 205 -21.88 -7.63 6.51
C GLY A 205 -21.98 -8.40 5.19
N ILE A 206 -21.01 -8.26 4.28
CA ILE A 206 -20.92 -9.06 3.06
C ILE A 206 -20.29 -10.41 3.42
N THR A 207 -20.90 -11.51 3.03
CA THR A 207 -20.43 -12.85 3.39
C THR A 207 -19.38 -13.40 2.44
N ASN A 208 -18.62 -14.44 2.86
CA ASN A 208 -17.60 -15.05 2.00
C ASN A 208 -18.17 -15.62 0.69
N GLU A 209 -19.41 -16.12 0.71
CA GLU A 209 -20.11 -16.66 -0.47
C GLU A 209 -20.38 -15.57 -1.53
N GLN A 210 -20.43 -14.31 -1.11
CA GLN A 210 -20.61 -13.14 -1.98
C GLN A 210 -19.30 -12.53 -2.44
N MET A 211 -18.16 -13.17 -2.06
CA MET A 211 -16.81 -12.67 -2.36
C MET A 211 -15.96 -13.74 -3.07
N PRO A 212 -16.31 -14.15 -4.29
CA PRO A 212 -15.48 -15.05 -5.07
C PRO A 212 -14.09 -14.43 -5.31
N VAL A 213 -13.06 -15.29 -5.33
CA VAL A 213 -11.69 -14.87 -5.60
C VAL A 213 -11.38 -15.14 -7.07
N TRP A 214 -10.97 -14.10 -7.78
CA TRP A 214 -10.51 -14.19 -9.16
C TRP A 214 -9.01 -14.54 -9.18
N ASP A 215 -8.68 -15.72 -9.69
CA ASP A 215 -7.31 -16.14 -9.94
C ASP A 215 -6.92 -15.80 -11.40
N PRO A 216 -6.02 -14.83 -11.65
CA PRO A 216 -5.66 -14.45 -13.02
C PRO A 216 -4.89 -15.53 -13.78
N TYR A 217 -4.53 -16.61 -13.14
CA TYR A 217 -3.82 -17.75 -13.74
C TYR A 217 -4.71 -19.00 -13.91
N ALA A 218 -5.96 -18.94 -13.46
CA ALA A 218 -6.93 -19.99 -13.69
C ALA A 218 -7.66 -19.76 -15.04
N ASP A 219 -8.19 -20.87 -15.58
CA ASP A 219 -9.06 -20.82 -16.76
C ASP A 219 -10.35 -20.06 -16.45
N GLU A 220 -11.18 -19.86 -17.43
CA GLU A 220 -12.48 -19.15 -17.45
C GLU A 220 -12.96 -18.55 -16.10
N LEU A 221 -13.31 -17.28 -16.11
CA LEU A 221 -13.84 -16.53 -14.95
C LEU A 221 -12.91 -16.58 -13.71
N GLY A 222 -11.58 -16.69 -13.94
CA GLY A 222 -10.62 -16.79 -12.83
C GLY A 222 -10.84 -18.00 -11.92
N GLY A 223 -11.31 -19.12 -12.51
CA GLY A 223 -11.63 -20.36 -11.81
C GLY A 223 -12.97 -20.36 -11.07
N ASN A 224 -13.82 -19.36 -11.29
CA ASN A 224 -15.14 -19.27 -10.66
C ASN A 224 -16.22 -19.82 -11.60
N THR A 225 -17.37 -20.20 -11.03
CA THR A 225 -18.55 -20.51 -11.81
C THR A 225 -19.31 -19.22 -12.20
N THR A 226 -20.07 -19.26 -13.29
CA THR A 226 -21.00 -18.18 -13.67
C THR A 226 -21.91 -17.78 -12.51
N ALA A 227 -22.45 -18.76 -11.77
CA ALA A 227 -23.32 -18.50 -10.63
C ALA A 227 -22.59 -17.79 -9.47
N ALA A 228 -21.31 -18.08 -9.24
CA ALA A 228 -20.51 -17.40 -8.21
C ALA A 228 -20.29 -15.93 -8.58
N ILE A 229 -19.98 -15.65 -9.86
CA ILE A 229 -19.80 -14.28 -10.35
C ILE A 229 -21.13 -13.52 -10.32
N ASP A 230 -22.23 -14.13 -10.76
CA ASP A 230 -23.55 -13.49 -10.79
C ASP A 230 -24.08 -13.18 -9.38
N ASN A 231 -23.80 -14.03 -8.38
CA ASN A 231 -24.20 -13.80 -6.98
C ASN A 231 -23.21 -12.92 -6.19
N SER A 232 -22.12 -12.49 -6.81
CA SER A 232 -21.08 -11.73 -6.11
C SER A 232 -21.53 -10.31 -5.73
N ARG A 233 -20.98 -9.82 -4.63
CA ARG A 233 -20.99 -8.41 -4.24
C ARG A 233 -19.61 -7.80 -4.43
N VAL A 234 -18.56 -8.55 -4.09
CA VAL A 234 -17.18 -8.14 -4.28
C VAL A 234 -16.43 -9.29 -4.93
N ILE A 235 -15.87 -9.06 -6.09
CA ILE A 235 -14.95 -9.99 -6.75
C ILE A 235 -13.54 -9.61 -6.29
N LEU A 236 -12.88 -10.50 -5.56
CA LEU A 236 -11.58 -10.26 -4.98
C LEU A 236 -10.48 -10.79 -5.90
N TRP A 237 -9.49 -9.97 -6.21
CA TRP A 237 -8.30 -10.42 -6.94
C TRP A 237 -7.42 -11.29 -6.05
N LYS A 238 -6.85 -12.38 -6.58
CA LYS A 238 -6.01 -13.33 -5.84
C LYS A 238 -4.59 -12.82 -5.60
N GLY A 239 -4.45 -11.60 -5.11
CA GLY A 239 -3.18 -11.05 -4.65
C GLY A 239 -3.15 -10.91 -3.13
N HIS A 240 -1.97 -10.70 -2.58
CA HIS A 240 -1.76 -10.56 -1.13
C HIS A 240 -0.42 -9.87 -0.83
N CYS A 241 -0.32 -9.28 0.35
CA CYS A 241 0.95 -8.79 0.86
C CYS A 241 1.80 -9.98 1.38
N SER A 242 3.02 -10.14 0.86
CA SER A 242 3.92 -11.22 1.28
C SER A 242 4.28 -11.16 2.78
N VAL A 243 4.34 -9.98 3.37
CA VAL A 243 4.60 -9.80 4.80
C VAL A 243 3.39 -10.21 5.63
N HIS A 244 2.22 -9.65 5.32
CA HIS A 244 1.02 -9.89 6.12
C HIS A 244 0.46 -11.32 5.96
N GLN A 245 0.72 -11.97 4.82
CA GLN A 245 0.37 -13.38 4.58
C GLN A 245 1.14 -14.36 5.48
N MET A 246 2.26 -13.96 6.08
CA MET A 246 3.04 -14.83 6.98
C MET A 246 2.41 -14.98 8.36
N PHE A 247 1.54 -14.08 8.79
CA PHE A 247 0.86 -14.17 10.06
C PHE A 247 -0.23 -15.24 10.01
N ARG A 248 -0.36 -16.04 11.08
CA ARG A 248 -1.27 -17.19 11.17
C ARG A 248 -2.03 -17.17 12.49
N ALA A 249 -3.19 -17.83 12.52
CA ALA A 249 -3.99 -18.00 13.73
C ALA A 249 -3.20 -18.63 14.88
N GLU A 250 -2.34 -19.62 14.57
CA GLU A 250 -1.50 -20.30 15.56
C GLU A 250 -0.53 -19.35 16.26
N HIS A 251 -0.04 -18.30 15.60
CA HIS A 251 0.81 -17.28 16.23
C HIS A 251 0.02 -16.50 17.30
N VAL A 252 -1.27 -16.20 17.03
CA VAL A 252 -2.14 -15.52 18.00
C VAL A 252 -2.35 -16.39 19.23
N ASP A 253 -2.66 -17.68 19.02
CA ASP A 253 -2.88 -18.64 20.11
C ASP A 253 -1.62 -18.80 20.96
N GLN A 254 -0.43 -18.94 20.34
CA GLN A 254 0.85 -19.03 21.06
C GLN A 254 1.14 -17.79 21.89
N PHE A 255 0.87 -16.59 21.38
CA PHE A 255 1.03 -15.37 22.15
C PHE A 255 0.07 -15.28 23.33
N ARG A 256 -1.21 -15.65 23.15
CA ARG A 256 -2.22 -15.65 24.22
C ARG A 256 -1.94 -16.70 25.28
N GLU A 257 -1.42 -17.87 24.89
CA GLU A 257 -1.00 -18.89 25.84
C GLU A 257 0.18 -18.40 26.71
N LYS A 258 1.15 -17.75 26.08
CA LYS A 258 2.35 -17.24 26.76
C LYS A 258 2.08 -15.99 27.60
N TYR A 259 1.21 -15.13 27.12
CA TYR A 259 0.88 -13.85 27.72
C TYR A 259 -0.66 -13.66 27.71
N PRO A 260 -1.39 -14.09 28.76
CA PRO A 260 -2.86 -14.06 28.76
C PRO A 260 -3.49 -12.67 28.62
N ASP A 261 -2.76 -11.60 28.92
CA ASP A 261 -3.18 -10.20 28.84
C ASP A 261 -2.74 -9.49 27.54
N ILE A 262 -2.08 -10.23 26.62
CA ILE A 262 -1.59 -9.65 25.37
C ILE A 262 -2.74 -9.20 24.47
N LYS A 263 -2.56 -8.01 23.89
CA LYS A 263 -3.46 -7.49 22.86
C LYS A 263 -2.88 -7.76 21.47
N ILE A 264 -3.70 -8.24 20.58
CA ILE A 264 -3.34 -8.57 19.20
C ILE A 264 -3.76 -7.42 18.30
N LEU A 265 -2.80 -6.78 17.65
CA LEU A 265 -2.99 -5.62 16.78
C LEU A 265 -2.45 -5.93 15.39
N VAL A 266 -3.31 -5.97 14.37
CA VAL A 266 -2.93 -6.43 13.03
C VAL A 266 -3.32 -5.44 11.93
N HIS A 267 -2.63 -5.54 10.80
CA HIS A 267 -3.02 -4.84 9.59
C HIS A 267 -4.13 -5.62 8.85
N PRO A 268 -5.13 -4.96 8.21
CA PRO A 268 -6.23 -5.63 7.51
C PRO A 268 -5.81 -6.43 6.27
N GLU A 269 -4.55 -6.35 5.84
CA GLU A 269 -3.96 -7.24 4.82
C GLU A 269 -3.58 -8.63 5.37
N CYS A 270 -3.65 -8.85 6.68
CA CYS A 270 -3.50 -10.19 7.26
C CYS A 270 -4.66 -11.10 6.84
N PRO A 271 -4.44 -12.43 6.75
CA PRO A 271 -5.51 -13.39 6.48
C PRO A 271 -6.71 -13.21 7.40
N GLN A 272 -7.90 -13.60 6.91
CA GLN A 272 -9.16 -13.43 7.64
C GLN A 272 -9.09 -14.02 9.04
N GLU A 273 -8.58 -15.24 9.17
CA GLU A 273 -8.48 -15.96 10.46
C GLU A 273 -7.62 -15.22 11.49
N VAL A 274 -6.64 -14.46 11.05
CA VAL A 274 -5.82 -13.61 11.92
C VAL A 274 -6.58 -12.34 12.31
N ASN A 275 -7.28 -11.74 11.36
CA ASN A 275 -8.11 -10.55 11.61
C ASN A 275 -9.27 -10.85 12.55
N ASP A 276 -9.89 -12.04 12.43
CA ASP A 276 -11.02 -12.47 13.28
C ASP A 276 -10.58 -12.70 14.74
N LEU A 277 -9.32 -13.07 14.94
CA LEU A 277 -8.72 -13.27 16.28
C LEU A 277 -8.10 -11.99 16.86
N ALA A 278 -7.93 -10.93 16.07
CA ALA A 278 -7.27 -9.71 16.54
C ALA A 278 -8.20 -8.88 17.45
N ASP A 279 -7.61 -8.26 18.48
CA ASP A 279 -8.32 -7.29 19.32
C ASP A 279 -8.54 -5.96 18.56
N VAL A 280 -7.58 -5.60 17.71
CA VAL A 280 -7.67 -4.42 16.84
C VAL A 280 -7.10 -4.76 15.47
N SER A 281 -7.84 -4.43 14.41
CA SER A 281 -7.35 -4.46 13.03
C SER A 281 -7.48 -3.07 12.41
N GLY A 282 -6.39 -2.53 11.90
CA GLY A 282 -6.37 -1.18 11.33
C GLY A 282 -5.16 -0.88 10.45
N SER A 283 -5.25 0.20 9.70
CA SER A 283 -4.17 0.71 8.85
C SER A 283 -2.89 1.00 9.63
N THR A 284 -1.78 1.18 8.93
CA THR A 284 -0.49 1.58 9.52
C THR A 284 -0.64 2.78 10.47
N GLY A 285 -1.37 3.82 10.05
CA GLY A 285 -1.65 4.98 10.91
C GLY A 285 -2.46 4.60 12.16
N LYS A 286 -3.45 3.70 12.03
CA LYS A 286 -4.23 3.22 13.17
C LYS A 286 -3.41 2.38 14.13
N ILE A 287 -2.48 1.55 13.63
CA ILE A 287 -1.55 0.79 14.47
C ILE A 287 -0.67 1.76 15.28
N ILE A 288 -0.07 2.75 14.63
CA ILE A 288 0.77 3.76 15.30
C ILE A 288 -0.04 4.52 16.36
N GLU A 289 -1.23 4.99 16.03
CA GLU A 289 -2.11 5.71 16.96
C GLU A 289 -2.49 4.86 18.16
N THR A 290 -2.84 3.59 17.92
CA THR A 290 -3.26 2.64 18.96
C THR A 290 -2.14 2.40 19.97
N VAL A 291 -0.92 2.15 19.51
CA VAL A 291 0.23 1.97 20.40
C VAL A 291 0.56 3.27 21.14
N ARG A 292 0.58 4.41 20.42
CA ARG A 292 0.91 5.72 21.01
C ARG A 292 -0.06 6.18 22.09
N SER A 293 -1.35 5.81 21.96
CA SER A 293 -2.41 6.19 22.93
C SER A 293 -2.60 5.18 24.06
N ALA A 294 -1.88 4.06 24.03
CA ALA A 294 -2.02 3.02 25.05
C ALA A 294 -1.32 3.39 26.35
N GLU A 295 -1.81 2.83 27.45
CA GLU A 295 -1.23 3.01 28.79
C GLU A 295 0.13 2.28 28.91
N ALA A 296 1.01 2.82 29.77
CA ALA A 296 2.26 2.15 30.14
C ALA A 296 1.97 0.74 30.70
N GLY A 297 2.84 -0.21 30.33
CA GLY A 297 2.68 -1.62 30.72
C GLY A 297 1.76 -2.42 29.78
N THR A 298 1.12 -1.79 28.77
CA THR A 298 0.37 -2.53 27.77
C THR A 298 1.27 -3.48 27.00
N ARG A 299 0.80 -4.70 26.78
CA ARG A 299 1.53 -5.73 26.02
C ARG A 299 0.86 -5.94 24.66
N TRP A 300 1.64 -5.92 23.59
CA TRP A 300 1.19 -6.04 22.21
C TRP A 300 1.88 -7.18 21.47
N ALA A 301 1.15 -7.93 20.66
CA ALA A 301 1.66 -8.65 19.51
C ALA A 301 1.15 -7.94 18.24
N ILE A 302 2.07 -7.43 17.43
CA ILE A 302 1.72 -6.58 16.28
C ILE A 302 2.03 -7.31 14.98
N GLY A 303 0.98 -7.62 14.21
CA GLY A 303 1.07 -8.27 12.90
C GLY A 303 1.12 -7.21 11.77
N THR A 304 2.29 -6.63 11.53
CA THR A 304 2.59 -5.76 10.40
C THR A 304 4.10 -5.79 10.07
N GLU A 305 4.61 -4.84 9.31
CA GLU A 305 5.99 -4.81 8.85
C GLU A 305 6.99 -4.58 10.02
N LEU A 306 8.10 -5.33 10.00
CA LEU A 306 9.05 -5.47 11.10
C LEU A 306 9.73 -4.15 11.51
N HIS A 307 10.17 -3.32 10.55
CA HIS A 307 10.87 -2.06 10.88
C HIS A 307 9.95 -1.08 11.60
N LEU A 308 8.67 -1.04 11.23
CA LEU A 308 7.66 -0.28 11.95
C LEU A 308 7.50 -0.79 13.38
N VAL A 309 7.38 -2.11 13.58
CA VAL A 309 7.21 -2.71 14.91
C VAL A 309 8.43 -2.43 15.80
N ASN A 310 9.63 -2.59 15.25
CA ASN A 310 10.88 -2.29 15.98
C ASN A 310 10.97 -0.81 16.38
N ARG A 311 10.54 0.10 15.51
CA ARG A 311 10.51 1.53 15.81
C ARG A 311 9.50 1.86 16.89
N LEU A 312 8.28 1.31 16.81
CA LEU A 312 7.28 1.47 17.87
C LEU A 312 7.81 0.97 19.22
N LYS A 313 8.49 -0.18 19.24
CA LYS A 313 9.13 -0.72 20.44
C LYS A 313 10.21 0.21 21.00
N ALA A 314 11.00 0.83 20.14
CA ALA A 314 12.04 1.78 20.55
C ALA A 314 11.46 3.12 21.04
N GLU A 315 10.39 3.60 20.41
CA GLU A 315 9.70 4.85 20.75
C GLU A 315 8.83 4.72 22.03
N HIS A 316 8.39 3.49 22.39
CA HIS A 316 7.51 3.20 23.53
C HIS A 316 8.10 2.15 24.48
N PRO A 317 9.26 2.43 25.12
CA PRO A 317 9.94 1.47 26.01
C PRO A 317 9.12 1.14 27.27
N GLU A 318 8.10 1.95 27.60
CA GLU A 318 7.15 1.72 28.69
C GLU A 318 6.09 0.64 28.37
N GLN A 319 6.03 0.15 27.13
CA GLN A 319 5.15 -0.91 26.66
C GLN A 319 5.95 -2.15 26.26
N GLU A 320 5.34 -3.33 26.32
CA GLU A 320 5.97 -4.56 25.85
C GLU A 320 5.44 -4.92 24.46
N ILE A 321 6.27 -4.70 23.43
CA ILE A 321 5.89 -4.90 22.03
C ILE A 321 6.63 -6.09 21.44
N HIS A 322 5.85 -7.02 20.87
CA HIS A 322 6.28 -8.23 20.16
C HIS A 322 5.87 -8.15 18.68
N PHE A 323 6.70 -8.82 17.84
CA PHE A 323 6.46 -9.04 16.42
C PHE A 323 6.14 -10.51 16.17
#